data_b39b7db9ae93fae604cc36874b2c9f2e
#
_entry.id   b39b7db9ae93fae604cc36874b2c9f2e
#
_cell.length_a   1.000
_cell.length_b   1.000
_cell.length_c   1.000
_cell.angle_alpha   90.00
_cell.angle_beta   90.00
_cell.angle_gamma   90.00
#
_symmetry.space_group_name_H-M   'P 1'
#
loop_
_entity.id
_entity.type
_entity.pdbx_description
1 polymer ?
#
loop_
_entity_poly.entity_id
_entity_poly.type
_entity_poly.pdbx_seq_one_letter_code
_entity_poly.pdbx_strand_id
1 'polypeptide(L)'
;MHFHAVMFNLPLPDVRFKLRSGSGFPIFESRFINKMWPFGFVDVGSVTDQSASYVARYAIKGVGDEYPHYFRSSRRPAIGAGAAALADYKNDCFYLSGRHSIPRIYDRLKEKEGVDLCAIKDAREARSRLVQKTAVVLGVDPFEKDSARKKSLARLNGFALF
;
A
#
# COMPACT_ATOMS: atom_id res chain seq x y z
N MET A 1 -10.30 -21.51 1.61
CA MET A 1 -9.57 -20.45 0.88
C MET A 1 -10.46 -19.20 0.84
N HIS A 2 -9.94 -17.99 1.07
CA HIS A 2 -10.67 -16.74 0.96
C HIS A 2 -9.78 -15.68 0.29
N PHE A 3 -10.39 -14.67 -0.32
CA PHE A 3 -9.71 -13.62 -1.04
C PHE A 3 -9.99 -12.27 -0.41
N HIS A 4 -9.01 -11.40 -0.40
CA HIS A 4 -9.13 -10.01 -0.01
C HIS A 4 -8.88 -9.12 -1.22
N ALA A 5 -9.74 -8.12 -1.42
CA ALA A 5 -9.58 -7.14 -2.49
C ALA A 5 -9.75 -5.72 -1.95
N VAL A 6 -8.89 -4.81 -2.36
CA VAL A 6 -9.10 -3.37 -2.20
C VAL A 6 -9.44 -2.80 -3.57
N MET A 7 -10.61 -2.21 -3.69
CA MET A 7 -11.11 -1.63 -4.93
C MET A 7 -11.30 -0.12 -4.74
N PHE A 8 -10.68 0.65 -5.63
CA PHE A 8 -10.79 2.11 -5.63
C PHE A 8 -11.81 2.56 -6.67
N ASN A 9 -12.57 3.59 -6.36
CA ASN A 9 -13.54 4.20 -7.28
C ASN A 9 -14.57 3.22 -7.84
N LEU A 10 -14.92 2.18 -7.08
CA LEU A 10 -16.00 1.26 -7.45
C LEU A 10 -17.32 1.77 -6.85
N PRO A 11 -18.23 2.35 -7.66
CA PRO A 11 -19.54 2.72 -7.18
C PRO A 11 -20.37 1.45 -6.94
N LEU A 12 -20.85 1.28 -5.73
CA LEU A 12 -21.76 0.20 -5.36
C LEU A 12 -23.10 0.79 -4.95
N PRO A 13 -24.08 0.90 -5.87
CA PRO A 13 -25.34 1.57 -5.61
C PRO A 13 -26.28 0.79 -4.68
N ASP A 14 -26.02 -0.50 -4.49
CA ASP A 14 -26.87 -1.45 -3.78
C ASP A 14 -26.30 -1.91 -2.43
N VAL A 15 -25.33 -1.17 -1.89
CA VAL A 15 -24.70 -1.48 -0.60
C VAL A 15 -25.71 -1.37 0.54
N ARG A 16 -25.85 -2.43 1.34
CA ARG A 16 -26.71 -2.51 2.52
C ARG A 16 -25.89 -2.90 3.74
N PHE A 17 -26.23 -2.31 4.88
CA PHE A 17 -25.63 -2.73 6.14
C PHE A 17 -26.03 -4.18 6.44
N LYS A 18 -25.05 -4.99 6.80
CA LYS A 18 -25.23 -6.40 7.17
C LYS A 18 -25.08 -6.61 8.67
N LEU A 19 -23.92 -6.29 9.20
CA LEU A 19 -23.60 -6.48 10.63
C LEU A 19 -22.36 -5.65 11.01
N ARG A 20 -21.96 -5.72 12.28
CA ARG A 20 -20.67 -5.23 12.74
C ARG A 20 -19.71 -6.40 12.94
N SER A 21 -18.44 -6.21 12.54
CA SER A 21 -17.36 -7.15 12.84
C SER A 21 -17.14 -7.26 14.35
N GLY A 22 -16.43 -8.29 14.79
CA GLY A 22 -15.99 -8.41 16.18
C GLY A 22 -15.13 -7.22 16.67
N SER A 23 -14.49 -6.49 15.76
CA SER A 23 -13.76 -5.24 16.04
C SER A 23 -14.62 -3.98 15.95
N GLY A 24 -15.95 -4.11 15.79
CA GLY A 24 -16.90 -2.99 15.75
C GLY A 24 -17.05 -2.29 14.40
N PHE A 25 -16.28 -2.66 13.36
CA PHE A 25 -16.39 -2.06 12.04
C PHE A 25 -17.67 -2.50 11.32
N PRO A 26 -18.33 -1.59 10.59
CA PRO A 26 -19.51 -1.94 9.82
C PRO A 26 -19.13 -2.83 8.62
N ILE A 27 -19.88 -3.90 8.46
CA ILE A 27 -19.81 -4.80 7.31
C ILE A 27 -21.09 -4.63 6.51
N PHE A 28 -20.93 -4.56 5.21
CA PHE A 28 -22.01 -4.37 4.25
C PHE A 28 -22.08 -5.56 3.30
N GLU A 29 -23.18 -5.67 2.61
CA GLU A 29 -23.39 -6.58 1.49
C GLU A 29 -23.80 -5.81 0.23
N SER A 30 -23.51 -6.40 -0.92
CA SER A 30 -23.94 -5.91 -2.24
C SER A 30 -24.41 -7.09 -3.07
N ARG A 31 -25.65 -7.01 -3.55
CA ARG A 31 -26.19 -8.03 -4.47
C ARG A 31 -25.42 -8.06 -5.78
N PHE A 32 -24.99 -6.91 -6.24
CA PHE A 32 -24.17 -6.79 -7.46
C PHE A 32 -22.87 -7.59 -7.33
N ILE A 33 -22.13 -7.42 -6.23
CA ILE A 33 -20.89 -8.15 -6.00
C ILE A 33 -21.15 -9.64 -5.79
N ASN A 34 -22.17 -10.01 -4.99
CA ASN A 34 -22.53 -11.41 -4.77
C ASN A 34 -22.90 -12.14 -6.08
N LYS A 35 -23.52 -11.44 -7.03
CA LYS A 35 -23.82 -12.01 -8.35
C LYS A 35 -22.56 -12.21 -9.21
N MET A 36 -21.59 -11.30 -9.08
CA MET A 36 -20.31 -11.39 -9.82
C MET A 36 -19.37 -12.46 -9.26
N TRP A 37 -19.49 -12.77 -7.97
CA TRP A 37 -18.64 -13.73 -7.27
C TRP A 37 -19.43 -14.97 -6.84
N PRO A 38 -19.52 -15.99 -7.67
CA PRO A 38 -20.34 -17.17 -7.40
C PRO A 38 -19.66 -18.19 -6.47
N PHE A 39 -18.46 -17.91 -5.96
CA PHE A 39 -17.64 -18.88 -5.23
C PHE A 39 -17.77 -18.78 -3.70
N GLY A 40 -18.80 -18.12 -3.20
CA GLY A 40 -19.04 -18.00 -1.77
C GLY A 40 -19.55 -16.62 -1.34
N PHE A 41 -19.52 -16.38 -0.03
CA PHE A 41 -20.01 -15.15 0.55
C PHE A 41 -19.03 -13.99 0.31
N VAL A 42 -19.58 -12.80 0.10
CA VAL A 42 -18.80 -11.57 -0.03
C VAL A 42 -19.24 -10.57 1.01
N ASP A 43 -18.29 -10.08 1.77
CA ASP A 43 -18.45 -8.98 2.70
C ASP A 43 -17.76 -7.74 2.15
N VAL A 44 -18.42 -6.61 2.26
CA VAL A 44 -17.92 -5.30 1.80
C VAL A 44 -17.67 -4.42 3.02
N GLY A 45 -16.51 -3.79 3.05
CA GLY A 45 -16.14 -2.85 4.11
C GLY A 45 -15.58 -1.56 3.55
N SER A 46 -15.57 -0.52 4.36
CA SER A 46 -14.89 0.74 4.01
C SER A 46 -13.38 0.56 4.05
N VAL A 47 -12.69 1.17 3.08
CA VAL A 47 -11.23 1.21 3.08
C VAL A 47 -10.76 2.24 4.10
N THR A 48 -9.98 1.76 5.06
CA THR A 48 -9.26 2.56 6.06
C THR A 48 -7.77 2.24 5.98
N ASP A 49 -6.90 3.04 6.59
CA ASP A 49 -5.47 2.74 6.68
C ASP A 49 -5.22 1.36 7.32
N GLN A 50 -6.05 0.98 8.28
CA GLN A 50 -5.96 -0.32 8.95
C GLN A 50 -6.34 -1.46 8.01
N SER A 51 -7.46 -1.34 7.26
CA SER A 51 -7.91 -2.37 6.33
C SER A 51 -6.98 -2.47 5.11
N ALA A 52 -6.47 -1.36 4.60
CA ALA A 52 -5.47 -1.34 3.54
C ALA A 52 -4.15 -2.01 3.98
N SER A 53 -3.68 -1.70 5.20
CA SER A 53 -2.50 -2.35 5.79
C SER A 53 -2.71 -3.84 6.04
N TYR A 54 -3.92 -4.25 6.39
CA TYR A 54 -4.28 -5.65 6.56
C TYR A 54 -4.18 -6.41 5.23
N VAL A 55 -4.78 -5.90 4.16
CA VAL A 55 -4.71 -6.54 2.83
C VAL A 55 -3.27 -6.55 2.30
N ALA A 56 -2.50 -5.46 2.47
CA ALA A 56 -1.10 -5.40 2.06
C ALA A 56 -0.24 -6.47 2.74
N ARG A 57 -0.53 -6.83 4.00
CA ARG A 57 0.17 -7.92 4.70
C ARG A 57 -0.02 -9.27 4.05
N TYR A 58 -1.20 -9.55 3.48
CA TYR A 58 -1.43 -10.80 2.75
C TYR A 58 -0.61 -10.89 1.47
N ALA A 59 -0.33 -9.76 0.82
CA ALA A 59 0.55 -9.72 -0.35
C ALA A 59 2.01 -10.10 -0.02
N ILE A 60 2.43 -9.91 1.25
CA ILE A 60 3.81 -10.19 1.70
C ILE A 60 3.92 -11.60 2.31
N LYS A 61 2.84 -12.14 2.90
CA LYS A 61 2.85 -13.44 3.58
C LYS A 61 3.24 -14.61 2.68
N GLY A 62 3.08 -14.51 1.38
CA GLY A 62 3.33 -15.58 0.42
C GLY A 62 4.78 -15.74 -0.02
N VAL A 63 5.70 -14.96 0.54
CA VAL A 63 7.12 -15.07 0.19
C VAL A 63 7.75 -16.17 1.06
N GLY A 64 7.91 -17.37 0.49
CA GLY A 64 8.54 -18.51 1.15
C GLY A 64 7.60 -19.64 1.58
N ASP A 65 6.31 -19.55 1.33
CA ASP A 65 5.35 -20.62 1.59
C ASP A 65 5.34 -21.66 0.46
N GLU A 66 5.07 -22.92 0.80
CA GLU A 66 4.96 -24.05 -0.13
C GLU A 66 3.86 -23.85 -1.19
N TYR A 67 2.87 -23.01 -0.90
CA TYR A 67 1.79 -22.64 -1.83
C TYR A 67 1.92 -21.18 -2.24
N PRO A 68 2.08 -20.87 -3.54
CA PRO A 68 2.18 -19.52 -4.01
C PRO A 68 0.88 -18.75 -3.73
N HIS A 69 0.96 -17.68 -2.94
CA HIS A 69 -0.17 -16.80 -2.72
C HIS A 69 -0.49 -16.02 -3.99
N TYR A 70 -1.76 -16.04 -4.38
CA TYR A 70 -2.21 -15.27 -5.52
C TYR A 70 -2.31 -13.79 -5.15
N PHE A 71 -1.53 -12.97 -5.83
CA PHE A 71 -1.59 -11.51 -5.73
C PHE A 71 -1.74 -10.87 -7.11
N ARG A 72 -2.69 -9.97 -7.23
CA ARG A 72 -2.86 -9.13 -8.42
C ARG A 72 -3.09 -7.67 -8.03
N SER A 73 -2.48 -6.76 -8.77
CA SER A 73 -2.76 -5.32 -8.64
C SER A 73 -3.03 -4.71 -10.01
N SER A 74 -3.79 -3.60 -10.02
CA SER A 74 -4.00 -2.82 -11.23
C SER A 74 -2.67 -2.26 -11.73
N ARG A 75 -2.41 -2.42 -13.02
CA ARG A 75 -1.20 -1.92 -13.70
C ARG A 75 -1.52 -0.80 -14.69
N ARG A 76 -2.76 -0.76 -15.19
CA ARG A 76 -3.22 0.20 -16.22
C ARG A 76 -4.67 0.60 -15.93
N PRO A 77 -4.89 1.72 -15.26
CA PRO A 77 -3.89 2.57 -14.59
C PRO A 77 -3.28 1.88 -13.37
N ALA A 78 -2.04 2.25 -13.02
CA ALA A 78 -1.42 1.82 -11.77
C ALA A 78 -2.18 2.40 -10.57
N ILE A 79 -2.21 1.68 -9.46
CA ILE A 79 -2.83 2.18 -8.22
C ILE A 79 -2.20 3.52 -7.84
N GLY A 80 -3.04 4.52 -7.61
CA GLY A 80 -2.61 5.86 -7.23
C GLY A 80 -2.11 6.73 -8.40
N ALA A 81 -2.12 6.26 -9.65
CA ALA A 81 -1.63 7.02 -10.80
C ALA A 81 -2.28 8.40 -10.94
N GLY A 82 -3.57 8.53 -10.62
CA GLY A 82 -4.28 9.82 -10.65
C GLY A 82 -3.74 10.87 -9.66
N ALA A 83 -3.07 10.44 -8.61
CA ALA A 83 -2.44 11.33 -7.64
C ALA A 83 -1.02 11.77 -8.03
N ALA A 84 -0.48 11.29 -9.15
CA ALA A 84 0.85 11.69 -9.62
C ALA A 84 0.98 13.20 -9.89
N ALA A 85 -0.12 13.86 -10.23
CA ALA A 85 -0.18 15.31 -10.41
C ALA A 85 0.11 16.11 -9.12
N LEU A 86 -0.05 15.49 -7.95
CA LEU A 86 0.25 16.09 -6.64
C LEU A 86 1.74 16.01 -6.29
N ALA A 87 2.56 15.36 -7.09
CA ALA A 87 3.99 15.26 -6.87
C ALA A 87 4.69 16.57 -7.25
N ASP A 88 5.36 17.18 -6.29
CA ASP A 88 6.16 18.37 -6.47
C ASP A 88 7.64 17.98 -6.69
N TYR A 89 8.02 17.89 -7.94
CA TYR A 89 9.39 17.51 -8.34
C TYR A 89 10.41 18.62 -8.06
N LYS A 90 9.98 19.88 -7.95
CA LYS A 90 10.86 21.00 -7.59
C LYS A 90 11.36 20.88 -6.16
N ASN A 91 10.46 20.50 -5.24
CA ASN A 91 10.78 20.34 -3.82
C ASN A 91 11.03 18.87 -3.44
N ASP A 92 11.03 17.97 -4.41
CA ASP A 92 11.21 16.51 -4.23
C ASP A 92 10.31 15.93 -3.13
N CYS A 93 9.03 16.24 -3.22
CA CYS A 93 8.05 15.80 -2.23
C CYS A 93 6.66 15.54 -2.84
N PHE A 94 5.87 14.81 -2.09
CA PHE A 94 4.48 14.52 -2.37
C PHE A 94 3.64 14.91 -1.15
N TYR A 95 2.61 15.70 -1.36
CA TYR A 95 1.74 16.18 -0.30
C TYR A 95 0.41 15.41 -0.31
N LEU A 96 0.23 14.60 0.78
CA LEU A 96 -1.04 13.97 1.06
C LEU A 96 -1.22 13.99 2.54
N SER A 97 -1.96 14.47 3.30
CA SER A 97 -1.97 14.49 4.79
C SER A 97 -0.63 14.81 5.47
N GLY A 98 0.39 15.22 4.71
CA GLY A 98 1.75 15.50 5.17
C GLY A 98 2.76 15.50 4.02
N ARG A 99 4.03 15.78 4.33
CA ARG A 99 5.12 15.74 3.36
C ARG A 99 5.72 14.35 3.29
N HIS A 100 5.70 13.74 2.11
CA HIS A 100 6.22 12.40 1.84
C HIS A 100 7.23 12.42 0.70
N SER A 101 8.06 11.39 0.59
CA SER A 101 8.89 11.16 -0.59
C SER A 101 8.02 10.83 -1.79
N ILE A 102 8.43 11.25 -2.97
CA ILE A 102 7.73 10.91 -4.21
C ILE A 102 7.82 9.39 -4.45
N PRO A 103 6.70 8.69 -4.63
CA PRO A 103 6.70 7.27 -4.96
C PRO A 103 7.37 7.01 -6.32
N ARG A 104 8.21 5.97 -6.40
CA ARG A 104 8.93 5.60 -7.64
C ARG A 104 8.01 5.36 -8.86
N ILE A 105 6.76 5.01 -8.64
CA ILE A 105 5.80 4.84 -9.72
C ILE A 105 5.53 6.19 -10.44
N TYR A 106 5.54 7.31 -9.70
CA TYR A 106 5.31 8.63 -10.28
C TYR A 106 6.50 9.09 -11.10
N ASP A 107 7.73 8.77 -10.68
CA ASP A 107 8.93 9.00 -11.50
C ASP A 107 8.79 8.30 -12.86
N ARG A 108 8.40 7.01 -12.85
CA ARG A 108 8.18 6.23 -14.08
C ARG A 108 7.08 6.80 -14.97
N LEU A 109 6.02 7.38 -14.38
CA LEU A 109 4.96 8.02 -15.14
C LEU A 109 5.47 9.30 -15.80
N LYS A 110 6.22 10.12 -15.08
CA LYS A 110 6.82 11.36 -15.58
C LYS A 110 7.85 11.10 -16.69
N GLU A 111 8.70 10.09 -16.53
CA GLU A 111 9.66 9.70 -17.57
C GLU A 111 8.96 9.23 -18.86
N LYS A 112 7.80 8.55 -18.74
CA LYS A 112 6.97 8.20 -19.92
C LYS A 112 6.36 9.42 -20.61
N GLU A 113 6.15 10.51 -19.88
CA GLU A 113 5.73 11.80 -20.42
C GLU A 113 6.91 12.58 -21.05
N GLY A 114 8.12 12.02 -21.05
CA GLY A 114 9.31 12.62 -21.62
C GLY A 114 10.07 13.58 -20.70
N VAL A 115 9.73 13.59 -19.40
CA VAL A 115 10.42 14.44 -18.42
C VAL A 115 11.72 13.77 -17.98
N ASP A 116 12.84 14.50 -18.13
CA ASP A 116 14.13 14.03 -17.60
C ASP A 116 14.21 14.25 -16.08
N LEU A 117 14.41 13.17 -15.35
CA LEU A 117 14.54 13.17 -13.90
C LEU A 117 15.93 12.77 -13.41
N CYS A 118 16.92 12.70 -14.28
CA CYS A 118 18.29 12.26 -13.93
C CYS A 118 18.87 13.09 -12.79
N ALA A 119 18.85 14.41 -12.88
CA ALA A 119 19.40 15.28 -11.85
C ALA A 119 18.71 15.10 -10.47
N ILE A 120 17.40 14.87 -10.46
CA ILE A 120 16.64 14.62 -9.23
C ILE A 120 17.01 13.27 -8.62
N LYS A 121 17.16 12.23 -9.44
CA LYS A 121 17.57 10.91 -9.00
C LYS A 121 18.97 10.92 -8.41
N ASP A 122 19.91 11.60 -9.08
CA ASP A 122 21.28 11.77 -8.60
C ASP A 122 21.34 12.50 -7.26
N ALA A 123 20.56 13.57 -7.11
CA ALA A 123 20.46 14.31 -5.85
C ALA A 123 19.87 13.45 -4.72
N ARG A 124 18.89 12.62 -5.01
CA ARG A 124 18.31 11.67 -4.04
C ARG A 124 19.33 10.61 -3.62
N GLU A 125 20.10 10.09 -4.56
CA GLU A 125 21.12 9.10 -4.27
C GLU A 125 22.26 9.71 -3.46
N ALA A 126 22.74 10.90 -3.80
CA ALA A 126 23.75 11.62 -3.03
C ALA A 126 23.28 11.86 -1.58
N ARG A 127 22.02 12.29 -1.40
CA ARG A 127 21.42 12.48 -0.07
C ARG A 127 21.35 11.17 0.71
N SER A 128 20.94 10.07 0.07
CA SER A 128 20.89 8.75 0.70
C SER A 128 22.27 8.28 1.16
N ARG A 129 23.29 8.45 0.30
CA ARG A 129 24.69 8.13 0.65
C ARG A 129 25.20 8.97 1.83
N LEU A 130 24.85 10.25 1.89
CA LEU A 130 25.20 11.13 3.01
C LEU A 130 24.57 10.65 4.31
N VAL A 131 23.27 10.36 4.30
CA VAL A 131 22.54 9.83 5.48
C VAL A 131 23.17 8.54 5.97
N GLN A 132 23.52 7.61 5.08
CA GLN A 132 24.17 6.36 5.43
C GLN A 132 25.56 6.61 6.08
N LYS A 133 26.37 7.47 5.49
CA LYS A 133 27.69 7.84 6.06
C LYS A 133 27.55 8.47 7.45
N THR A 134 26.62 9.41 7.60
CA THR A 134 26.38 10.08 8.89
C THR A 134 25.90 9.08 9.95
N ALA A 135 25.02 8.15 9.56
CA ALA A 135 24.53 7.11 10.45
C ALA A 135 25.65 6.17 10.94
N VAL A 136 26.57 5.78 10.05
CA VAL A 136 27.75 4.98 10.40
C VAL A 136 28.62 5.73 11.40
N VAL A 137 28.89 7.02 11.15
CA VAL A 137 29.71 7.86 12.08
C VAL A 137 29.07 8.00 13.45
N LEU A 138 27.74 8.12 13.50
CA LEU A 138 26.99 8.26 14.74
C LEU A 138 26.68 6.92 15.43
N GLY A 139 27.05 5.79 14.82
CA GLY A 139 26.72 4.45 15.33
C GLY A 139 25.21 4.15 15.36
N VAL A 140 24.42 4.86 14.54
CA VAL A 140 22.97 4.70 14.45
C VAL A 140 22.64 3.90 13.20
N ASP A 141 21.78 2.88 13.32
CA ASP A 141 21.25 2.18 12.14
C ASP A 141 20.32 3.12 11.36
N PRO A 142 20.67 3.53 10.12
CA PRO A 142 19.84 4.40 9.31
C PRO A 142 18.48 3.78 8.97
N PHE A 143 18.34 2.46 9.14
CA PHE A 143 17.12 1.68 8.92
C PHE A 143 16.46 1.24 10.23
N GLU A 144 16.84 1.79 11.38
CA GLU A 144 16.26 1.40 12.67
C GLU A 144 14.74 1.54 12.69
N LYS A 145 14.20 2.60 12.07
CA LYS A 145 12.73 2.76 11.90
C LYS A 145 12.13 1.63 11.06
N ASP A 146 12.85 1.15 10.04
CA ASP A 146 12.40 0.02 9.23
C ASP A 146 12.55 -1.29 9.98
N SER A 147 13.58 -1.44 10.79
CA SER A 147 13.76 -2.62 11.67
C SER A 147 12.71 -2.65 12.78
N ALA A 148 12.39 -1.53 13.39
CA ALA A 148 11.29 -1.40 14.35
C ALA A 148 9.93 -1.69 13.69
N ARG A 149 9.72 -1.23 12.47
CA ARG A 149 8.53 -1.54 11.67
C ARG A 149 8.44 -3.02 11.30
N LYS A 150 9.57 -3.65 10.92
CA LYS A 150 9.65 -5.09 10.68
C LYS A 150 9.38 -5.90 11.95
N LYS A 151 9.92 -5.49 13.11
CA LYS A 151 9.65 -6.11 14.42
C LYS A 151 8.18 -5.95 14.82
N SER A 152 7.59 -4.79 14.59
CA SER A 152 6.16 -4.55 14.83
C SER A 152 5.27 -5.42 13.91
N LEU A 153 5.63 -5.55 12.64
CA LEU A 153 4.95 -6.44 11.69
C LEU A 153 5.10 -7.92 12.10
N ALA A 154 6.26 -8.34 12.56
CA ALA A 154 6.49 -9.70 13.05
C ALA A 154 5.65 -10.01 14.32
N ARG A 155 5.54 -9.06 15.26
CA ARG A 155 4.66 -9.18 16.43
C ARG A 155 3.19 -9.29 16.03
N LEU A 156 2.73 -8.49 15.08
CA LEU A 156 1.35 -8.55 14.57
C LEU A 156 1.06 -9.87 13.84
N ASN A 157 2.06 -10.49 13.22
CA ASN A 157 1.92 -11.81 12.61
C ASN A 157 1.81 -12.94 13.66
N GLY A 158 2.37 -12.77 14.86
CA GLY A 158 2.19 -13.70 15.98
C GLY A 158 0.81 -13.63 16.64
N PHE A 159 0.03 -12.55 16.43
CA PHE A 159 -1.34 -12.39 16.94
C PHE A 159 -2.44 -12.77 15.91
N ALA A 160 -2.07 -13.26 14.76
CA ALA A 160 -3.03 -13.62 13.68
C ALA A 160 -3.40 -15.11 13.67
N LEU A 161 -3.26 -15.79 14.80
CA LEU A 161 -3.77 -17.15 15.02
C LEU A 161 -4.90 -17.09 16.06
N PHE A 162 -6.05 -16.60 15.62
CA PHE A 162 -7.36 -17.00 16.20
C PHE A 162 -8.46 -16.67 15.17
#